data_7a2615be8f701911e9ed8e726a19f393
#
_entry.id   7a2615be8f701911e9ed8e726a19f393
#
_cell.length_a   1.000
_cell.length_b   1.000
_cell.length_c   1.000
_cell.angle_alpha   90.00
_cell.angle_beta   90.00
_cell.angle_gamma   90.00
#
_symmetry.space_group_name_H-M   'P 1'
#
loop_
_entity.id
_entity.type
_entity.pdbx_description
1 polymer ?
#
loop_
_entity_poly.entity_id
_entity_poly.type
_entity_poly.pdbx_seq_one_letter_code
_entity_poly.pdbx_strand_id
1 'polypeptide(L)'
;MLESCILKSLWYVSPIQLETAMFNKILVVCVGNICRSPTGERVLQKLLLGKEIASAGIAAEKSRLLGKPADETAILIAAENGVDVENHQAQQVTPQLCAQYDLILVMEKGHLEALTQISPEARGKTMLFGQWIGQKDIPDPHRQSREAFEYAYQLIDEAAQAWAKKL
;
A
#
# COMPACT_ATOMS: atom_id res chain seq x y z
N MET A 1 8.67 7.41 -57.76
CA MET A 1 8.59 6.24 -56.90
C MET A 1 9.18 6.59 -55.53
N LEU A 2 8.36 7.19 -54.70
CA LEU A 2 8.63 7.43 -53.31
C LEU A 2 7.46 6.84 -52.54
N GLU A 3 7.43 5.51 -52.49
CA GLU A 3 6.48 4.77 -51.69
C GLU A 3 7.18 4.17 -50.48
N SER A 4 6.52 4.38 -49.35
CA SER A 4 6.55 3.54 -48.19
C SER A 4 7.82 3.48 -47.35
N CYS A 5 8.09 4.54 -46.61
CA CYS A 5 8.83 4.43 -45.36
C CYS A 5 8.12 5.10 -44.18
N ILE A 6 6.79 5.12 -44.19
CA ILE A 6 5.98 5.64 -43.09
C ILE A 6 5.00 4.56 -42.71
N LEU A 7 5.48 3.49 -42.09
CA LEU A 7 4.63 2.55 -41.34
C LEU A 7 5.55 1.51 -40.69
N LYS A 8 6.11 1.83 -39.56
CA LYS A 8 6.53 0.87 -38.53
C LYS A 8 7.16 1.56 -37.33
N SER A 9 6.54 2.62 -36.81
CA SER A 9 6.67 2.91 -35.39
C SER A 9 5.47 2.31 -34.66
N LEU A 10 5.20 1.06 -34.90
CA LEU A 10 4.33 0.26 -34.07
C LEU A 10 5.09 0.04 -32.74
N TRP A 11 4.87 0.92 -31.81
CA TRP A 11 4.63 0.75 -30.38
C TRP A 11 5.07 -0.63 -29.88
N TYR A 12 6.36 -0.92 -29.95
CA TYR A 12 6.94 -2.02 -29.17
C TYR A 12 7.04 -1.56 -27.71
N VAL A 13 5.91 -1.67 -27.01
CA VAL A 13 5.93 -1.59 -25.56
C VAL A 13 6.61 -2.87 -25.10
N SER A 14 7.80 -2.75 -24.51
CA SER A 14 8.50 -3.90 -24.00
C SER A 14 7.63 -4.63 -22.95
N PRO A 15 7.74 -5.95 -22.80
CA PRO A 15 7.01 -6.68 -21.77
C PRO A 15 7.18 -6.08 -20.36
N ILE A 16 8.35 -5.53 -20.07
CA ILE A 16 8.67 -4.87 -18.81
C ILE A 16 7.83 -3.60 -18.61
N GLN A 17 7.55 -2.85 -19.67
CA GLN A 17 6.72 -1.64 -19.59
C GLN A 17 5.24 -1.97 -19.47
N LEU A 18 4.79 -3.12 -19.97
CA LEU A 18 3.43 -3.60 -19.75
C LEU A 18 3.23 -4.07 -18.29
N GLU A 19 4.20 -4.75 -17.70
CA GLU A 19 4.13 -5.18 -16.30
C GLU A 19 4.10 -3.99 -15.33
N THR A 20 4.93 -2.97 -15.56
CA THR A 20 4.92 -1.77 -14.73
C THR A 20 3.64 -0.93 -14.91
N ALA A 21 2.95 -1.04 -16.03
CA ALA A 21 1.69 -0.37 -16.27
C ALA A 21 0.48 -1.07 -15.62
N MET A 22 0.59 -2.34 -15.23
CA MET A 22 -0.52 -3.13 -14.65
C MET A 22 -0.86 -2.74 -13.20
N PHE A 23 0.08 -2.17 -12.46
CA PHE A 23 -0.10 -1.84 -11.05
C PHE A 23 0.04 -0.34 -10.80
N ASN A 24 -0.87 0.45 -11.36
CA ASN A 24 -0.84 1.91 -11.23
C ASN A 24 -1.52 2.40 -9.95
N LYS A 25 -2.48 1.64 -9.44
CA LYS A 25 -3.28 2.00 -8.26
C LYS A 25 -3.11 0.96 -7.17
N ILE A 26 -2.55 1.37 -6.04
CA ILE A 26 -2.20 0.49 -4.93
C ILE A 26 -2.93 0.92 -3.66
N LEU A 27 -3.60 -0.01 -3.00
CA LEU A 27 -4.26 0.20 -1.71
C LEU A 27 -3.50 -0.52 -0.61
N VAL A 28 -3.07 0.21 0.40
CA VAL A 28 -2.38 -0.33 1.58
C VAL A 28 -3.39 -0.49 2.71
N VAL A 29 -3.47 -1.67 3.29
CA VAL A 29 -4.54 -2.03 4.24
C VAL A 29 -3.97 -2.54 5.56
N CYS A 30 -4.46 -2.00 6.67
CA CYS A 30 -4.29 -2.56 8.02
C CYS A 30 -5.66 -2.65 8.72
N VAL A 31 -5.70 -2.76 10.03
CA VAL A 31 -6.97 -2.89 10.76
C VAL A 31 -7.67 -1.54 10.89
N GLY A 32 -7.03 -0.56 11.55
CA GLY A 32 -7.65 0.72 11.90
C GLY A 32 -7.37 1.88 10.95
N ASN A 33 -6.42 1.72 10.04
CA ASN A 33 -5.97 2.77 9.12
C ASN A 33 -5.44 4.05 9.82
N ILE A 34 -4.77 3.87 10.97
CA ILE A 34 -4.15 4.99 11.70
C ILE A 34 -2.66 4.80 12.00
N CYS A 35 -2.11 3.61 11.88
CA CYS A 35 -0.69 3.35 12.18
C CYS A 35 0.07 2.81 10.96
N ARG A 36 -0.06 1.52 10.67
CA ARG A 36 0.74 0.82 9.65
C ARG A 36 0.42 1.24 8.22
N SER A 37 -0.84 1.23 7.85
CA SER A 37 -1.21 1.52 6.45
C SER A 37 -1.00 2.97 6.05
N PRO A 38 -1.24 3.99 6.90
CA PRO A 38 -0.88 5.36 6.53
C PRO A 38 0.62 5.53 6.30
N THR A 39 1.43 4.90 7.14
CA THR A 39 2.90 4.92 6.98
C THR A 39 3.32 4.23 5.69
N GLY A 40 2.81 3.03 5.43
CA GLY A 40 3.08 2.29 4.20
C GLY A 40 2.67 3.06 2.94
N GLU A 41 1.52 3.71 2.96
CA GLU A 41 1.05 4.58 1.88
C GLU A 41 2.07 5.66 1.56
N ARG A 42 2.50 6.41 2.57
CA ARG A 42 3.39 7.58 2.37
C ARG A 42 4.82 7.16 1.99
N VAL A 43 5.32 6.06 2.53
CA VAL A 43 6.62 5.51 2.13
C VAL A 43 6.58 5.08 0.67
N LEU A 44 5.54 4.36 0.24
CA LEU A 44 5.39 3.95 -1.16
C LEU A 44 5.21 5.14 -2.09
N GLN A 45 4.43 6.16 -1.71
CA GLN A 45 4.26 7.37 -2.51
C GLN A 45 5.61 8.06 -2.79
N LYS A 46 6.48 8.06 -1.81
CA LYS A 46 7.83 8.64 -1.95
C LYS A 46 8.72 7.83 -2.89
N LEU A 47 8.57 6.51 -2.92
CA LEU A 47 9.38 5.60 -3.74
C LEU A 47 8.82 5.40 -5.15
N LEU A 48 7.51 5.48 -5.32
CA LEU A 48 6.81 5.14 -6.56
C LEU A 48 6.09 6.38 -7.12
N LEU A 49 6.87 7.35 -7.58
CA LEU A 49 6.33 8.55 -8.21
C LEU A 49 5.56 8.18 -9.47
N GLY A 50 4.37 8.76 -9.62
CA GLY A 50 3.50 8.49 -10.76
C GLY A 50 2.48 7.38 -10.54
N LYS A 51 2.52 6.67 -9.42
CA LYS A 51 1.48 5.71 -9.02
C LYS A 51 0.51 6.36 -8.03
N GLU A 52 -0.75 5.94 -8.09
CA GLU A 52 -1.78 6.36 -7.14
C GLU A 52 -1.81 5.38 -5.98
N ILE A 53 -1.49 5.86 -4.79
CA ILE A 53 -1.39 5.03 -3.59
C ILE A 53 -2.26 5.63 -2.50
N ALA A 54 -3.12 4.80 -1.92
CA ALA A 54 -3.98 5.15 -0.81
C ALA A 54 -3.94 4.08 0.27
N SER A 55 -4.64 4.32 1.37
CA SER A 55 -4.74 3.34 2.45
C SER A 55 -6.15 3.27 3.03
N ALA A 56 -6.48 2.15 3.66
CA ALA A 56 -7.76 1.92 4.29
C ALA A 56 -7.63 0.91 5.43
N GLY A 57 -8.67 0.76 6.24
CA GLY A 57 -8.72 -0.19 7.35
C GLY A 57 -9.83 -1.20 7.22
N ILE A 58 -9.56 -2.43 7.60
CA ILE A 58 -10.54 -3.52 7.60
C ILE A 58 -11.65 -3.26 8.62
N ALA A 59 -11.32 -2.61 9.74
CA ALA A 59 -12.23 -2.35 10.86
C ALA A 59 -12.22 -0.87 11.30
N ALA A 60 -11.91 0.06 10.40
CA ALA A 60 -11.87 1.48 10.74
C ALA A 60 -13.23 2.00 11.20
N GLU A 61 -14.31 1.61 10.56
CA GLU A 61 -15.67 1.99 10.93
C GLU A 61 -16.08 1.37 12.27
N LYS A 62 -15.91 0.06 12.42
CA LYS A 62 -16.22 -0.67 13.65
C LYS A 62 -15.44 -0.14 14.86
N SER A 63 -14.21 0.28 14.63
CA SER A 63 -13.34 0.84 15.67
C SER A 63 -13.57 2.35 15.90
N ARG A 64 -14.54 2.95 15.21
CA ARG A 64 -14.88 4.39 15.31
C ARG A 64 -13.71 5.32 14.97
N LEU A 65 -12.93 4.94 13.95
CA LEU A 65 -11.74 5.67 13.53
C LEU A 65 -11.93 6.47 12.24
N LEU A 66 -13.10 6.38 11.59
CA LEU A 66 -13.37 7.10 10.33
C LEU A 66 -13.05 8.59 10.46
N GLY A 67 -12.27 9.10 9.52
CA GLY A 67 -11.84 10.50 9.48
C GLY A 67 -10.75 10.86 10.47
N LYS A 68 -10.30 9.94 11.31
CA LYS A 68 -9.25 10.20 12.30
C LYS A 68 -7.88 10.34 11.62
N PRO A 69 -7.01 11.22 12.17
CA PRO A 69 -5.64 11.32 11.71
C PRO A 69 -4.84 10.06 12.04
N ALA A 70 -3.65 9.96 11.49
CA ALA A 70 -2.70 8.91 11.89
C ALA A 70 -2.33 9.08 13.37
N ASP A 71 -1.91 7.96 13.98
CA ASP A 71 -1.42 7.95 15.36
C ASP A 71 -0.24 8.90 15.53
N GLU A 72 -0.22 9.65 16.65
CA GLU A 72 0.82 10.66 16.91
C GLU A 72 2.23 10.06 16.91
N THR A 73 2.40 8.87 17.49
CA THR A 73 3.70 8.19 17.51
C THR A 73 4.10 7.73 16.11
N ALA A 74 3.15 7.24 15.31
CA ALA A 74 3.40 6.88 13.91
C ALA A 74 3.85 8.10 13.10
N ILE A 75 3.20 9.24 13.27
CA ILE A 75 3.58 10.50 12.62
C ILE A 75 5.00 10.90 13.01
N LEU A 76 5.32 10.85 14.31
CA LEU A 76 6.61 11.24 14.85
C LEU A 76 7.75 10.36 14.28
N ILE A 77 7.60 9.05 14.35
CA ILE A 77 8.61 8.11 13.85
C ILE A 77 8.82 8.28 12.33
N ALA A 78 7.73 8.42 11.58
CA ALA A 78 7.83 8.66 10.14
C ALA A 78 8.57 9.97 9.83
N ALA A 79 8.25 11.05 10.55
CA ALA A 79 8.90 12.34 10.38
C ALA A 79 10.41 12.28 10.68
N GLU A 80 10.82 11.55 11.70
CA GLU A 80 12.24 11.32 12.02
C GLU A 80 12.98 10.61 10.87
N ASN A 81 12.26 9.86 10.03
CA ASN A 81 12.79 9.18 8.86
C ASN A 81 12.50 9.92 7.53
N GLY A 82 12.09 11.17 7.60
CA GLY A 82 11.85 12.01 6.43
C GLY A 82 10.55 11.71 5.68
N VAL A 83 9.58 11.08 6.33
CA VAL A 83 8.27 10.73 5.75
C VAL A 83 7.16 11.50 6.46
N ASP A 84 6.35 12.21 5.70
CA ASP A 84 5.22 12.98 6.20
C ASP A 84 3.94 12.13 6.16
N VAL A 85 3.35 11.88 7.33
CA VAL A 85 2.08 11.15 7.48
C VAL A 85 0.97 12.05 8.02
N GLU A 86 1.17 13.35 7.99
CA GLU A 86 0.14 14.32 8.39
C GLU A 86 -0.99 14.40 7.35
N ASN A 87 -2.09 15.02 7.76
CA ASN A 87 -3.29 15.18 6.92
C ASN A 87 -3.93 13.86 6.45
N HIS A 88 -3.63 12.77 7.13
CA HIS A 88 -4.27 11.48 6.89
C HIS A 88 -5.68 11.47 7.49
N GLN A 89 -6.61 10.83 6.81
CA GLN A 89 -7.97 10.57 7.29
C GLN A 89 -8.28 9.08 7.10
N ALA A 90 -8.51 8.39 8.20
CA ALA A 90 -8.81 6.96 8.17
C ALA A 90 -10.10 6.67 7.42
N GLN A 91 -10.09 5.64 6.58
CA GLN A 91 -11.26 5.19 5.82
C GLN A 91 -11.43 3.66 5.92
N GLN A 92 -12.65 3.22 5.69
CA GLN A 92 -13.03 1.81 5.73
C GLN A 92 -12.78 1.13 4.39
N VAL A 93 -12.26 -0.10 4.42
CA VAL A 93 -12.23 -0.98 3.25
C VAL A 93 -13.66 -1.37 2.87
N THR A 94 -14.01 -1.18 1.62
CA THR A 94 -15.29 -1.60 1.04
C THR A 94 -15.06 -2.31 -0.29
N PRO A 95 -16.00 -3.14 -0.79
CA PRO A 95 -15.88 -3.72 -2.13
C PRO A 95 -15.70 -2.66 -3.22
N GLN A 96 -16.41 -1.54 -3.11
CA GLN A 96 -16.33 -0.42 -4.05
C GLN A 96 -14.95 0.21 -4.07
N LEU A 97 -14.35 0.39 -2.89
CA LEU A 97 -12.98 0.91 -2.80
C LEU A 97 -11.98 -0.08 -3.40
N CYS A 98 -12.06 -1.36 -3.04
CA CYS A 98 -11.17 -2.39 -3.57
C CYS A 98 -11.22 -2.49 -5.11
N ALA A 99 -12.39 -2.28 -5.70
CA ALA A 99 -12.57 -2.33 -7.15
C ALA A 99 -11.78 -1.25 -7.91
N GLN A 100 -11.39 -0.16 -7.24
CA GLN A 100 -10.65 0.94 -7.83
C GLN A 100 -9.14 0.71 -7.92
N TYR A 101 -8.62 -0.32 -7.28
CA TYR A 101 -7.18 -0.55 -7.16
C TYR A 101 -6.74 -1.82 -7.89
N ASP A 102 -5.52 -1.78 -8.41
CA ASP A 102 -4.93 -2.90 -9.17
C ASP A 102 -4.24 -3.91 -8.25
N LEU A 103 -3.73 -3.43 -7.11
CA LEU A 103 -3.01 -4.21 -6.11
C LEU A 103 -3.40 -3.76 -4.71
N ILE A 104 -3.64 -4.72 -3.83
CA ILE A 104 -3.94 -4.47 -2.43
C ILE A 104 -2.89 -5.14 -1.56
N LEU A 105 -2.28 -4.37 -0.65
CA LEU A 105 -1.20 -4.83 0.21
C LEU A 105 -1.66 -4.81 1.66
N VAL A 106 -1.72 -5.98 2.28
CA VAL A 106 -2.14 -6.15 3.67
C VAL A 106 -0.95 -6.40 4.59
N MET A 107 -1.08 -6.04 5.86
CA MET A 107 0.03 -6.06 6.82
C MET A 107 0.28 -7.43 7.44
N GLU A 108 -0.73 -8.27 7.53
CA GLU A 108 -0.63 -9.59 8.16
C GLU A 108 -1.35 -10.65 7.33
N LYS A 109 -0.92 -11.90 7.45
CA LYS A 109 -1.53 -13.03 6.74
C LYS A 109 -3.02 -13.18 7.08
N GLY A 110 -3.39 -12.95 8.34
CA GLY A 110 -4.80 -12.97 8.76
C GLY A 110 -5.67 -11.92 8.08
N HIS A 111 -5.09 -10.84 7.59
CA HIS A 111 -5.83 -9.80 6.85
C HIS A 111 -6.26 -10.26 5.44
N LEU A 112 -5.58 -11.24 4.86
CA LEU A 112 -5.98 -11.82 3.56
C LEU A 112 -7.38 -12.40 3.62
N GLU A 113 -7.67 -13.18 4.64
CA GLU A 113 -8.99 -13.77 4.85
C GLU A 113 -10.03 -12.70 5.22
N ALA A 114 -9.69 -11.80 6.14
CA ALA A 114 -10.59 -10.73 6.57
C ALA A 114 -11.00 -9.83 5.39
N LEU A 115 -10.05 -9.48 4.53
CA LEU A 115 -10.32 -8.70 3.32
C LEU A 115 -11.20 -9.46 2.33
N THR A 116 -10.93 -10.75 2.14
CA THR A 116 -11.70 -11.62 1.25
C THR A 116 -13.16 -11.70 1.67
N GLN A 117 -13.45 -11.68 2.97
CA GLN A 117 -14.83 -11.65 3.47
C GLN A 117 -15.54 -10.35 3.14
N ILE A 118 -14.82 -9.22 3.13
CA ILE A 118 -15.39 -7.92 2.75
C ILE A 118 -15.58 -7.82 1.24
N SER A 119 -14.56 -8.22 0.47
CA SER A 119 -14.50 -8.11 -0.99
C SER A 119 -13.92 -9.39 -1.59
N PRO A 120 -14.73 -10.40 -1.86
CA PRO A 120 -14.25 -11.68 -2.43
C PRO A 120 -13.48 -11.50 -3.73
N GLU A 121 -13.89 -10.55 -4.58
CA GLU A 121 -13.24 -10.27 -5.87
C GLU A 121 -11.81 -9.74 -5.72
N ALA A 122 -11.49 -9.17 -4.57
CA ALA A 122 -10.16 -8.62 -4.32
C ALA A 122 -9.11 -9.68 -4.02
N ARG A 123 -9.50 -10.94 -3.74
CA ARG A 123 -8.58 -12.00 -3.31
C ARG A 123 -7.43 -12.22 -4.30
N GLY A 124 -7.70 -12.20 -5.59
CA GLY A 124 -6.69 -12.45 -6.63
C GLY A 124 -5.68 -11.32 -6.82
N LYS A 125 -5.90 -10.15 -6.23
CA LYS A 125 -5.01 -8.98 -6.32
C LYS A 125 -4.52 -8.49 -4.94
N THR A 126 -4.66 -9.33 -3.90
CA THR A 126 -4.23 -9.01 -2.54
C THR A 126 -3.01 -9.82 -2.16
N MET A 127 -1.96 -9.13 -1.73
CA MET A 127 -0.70 -9.71 -1.30
C MET A 127 -0.25 -9.10 0.03
N LEU A 128 0.78 -9.68 0.65
CA LEU A 128 1.37 -9.12 1.87
C LEU A 128 2.22 -7.89 1.56
N PHE A 129 2.14 -6.88 2.41
CA PHE A 129 3.08 -5.76 2.35
C PHE A 129 4.52 -6.27 2.52
N GLY A 130 4.73 -7.24 3.42
CA GLY A 130 6.00 -7.92 3.66
C GLY A 130 6.30 -9.09 2.71
N GLN A 131 5.66 -9.17 1.55
CA GLN A 131 5.76 -10.29 0.61
C GLN A 131 7.21 -10.63 0.24
N TRP A 132 8.01 -9.61 -0.04
CA TRP A 132 9.36 -9.77 -0.58
C TRP A 132 10.47 -9.70 0.47
N ILE A 133 10.10 -9.64 1.75
CA ILE A 133 11.03 -9.71 2.89
C ILE A 133 10.80 -10.97 3.71
N GLY A 134 10.55 -12.11 3.04
CA GLY A 134 10.30 -13.39 3.68
C GLY A 134 8.85 -13.63 4.06
N GLN A 135 7.90 -12.98 3.40
CA GLN A 135 6.46 -13.07 3.71
C GLN A 135 6.16 -12.76 5.17
N LYS A 136 6.81 -11.73 5.70
CA LYS A 136 6.67 -11.32 7.09
C LYS A 136 5.39 -10.55 7.33
N ASP A 137 4.76 -10.81 8.46
CA ASP A 137 3.75 -9.95 9.04
C ASP A 137 4.41 -8.70 9.61
N ILE A 138 3.79 -7.55 9.42
CA ILE A 138 4.19 -6.31 10.07
C ILE A 138 3.32 -6.15 11.32
N PRO A 139 3.90 -6.28 12.53
CA PRO A 139 3.12 -6.27 13.77
C PRO A 139 2.47 -4.93 14.02
N ASP A 140 1.32 -4.96 14.72
CA ASP A 140 0.58 -3.76 15.09
C ASP A 140 1.22 -3.09 16.31
N PRO A 141 1.77 -1.86 16.18
CA PRO A 141 2.38 -1.15 17.30
C PRO A 141 1.38 -0.38 18.14
N HIS A 142 0.10 -0.37 17.76
CA HIS A 142 -0.93 0.45 18.41
C HIS A 142 -0.98 0.18 19.92
N ARG A 143 -0.96 1.26 20.71
CA ARG A 143 -0.94 1.25 22.18
C ARG A 143 0.27 0.52 22.79
N GLN A 144 1.34 0.35 22.01
CA GLN A 144 2.59 -0.23 22.50
C GLN A 144 3.67 0.85 22.67
N SER A 145 4.90 0.41 22.97
CA SER A 145 6.04 1.30 23.18
C SER A 145 6.50 2.00 21.90
N ARG A 146 7.29 3.06 22.08
CA ARG A 146 7.96 3.72 20.96
C ARG A 146 8.79 2.73 20.11
N GLU A 147 9.49 1.81 20.78
CA GLU A 147 10.31 0.77 20.14
C GLU A 147 9.47 -0.12 19.22
N ALA A 148 8.22 -0.42 19.60
CA ALA A 148 7.30 -1.17 18.74
C ALA A 148 6.95 -0.40 17.46
N PHE A 149 6.76 0.90 17.54
CA PHE A 149 6.54 1.77 16.38
C PHE A 149 7.80 1.87 15.50
N GLU A 150 8.97 2.00 16.11
CA GLU A 150 10.24 2.02 15.37
C GLU A 150 10.47 0.71 14.61
N TYR A 151 10.20 -0.42 15.25
CA TYR A 151 10.32 -1.74 14.62
C TYR A 151 9.34 -1.91 13.46
N ALA A 152 8.08 -1.54 13.67
CA ALA A 152 7.07 -1.59 12.61
C ALA A 152 7.46 -0.68 11.44
N TYR A 153 7.97 0.52 11.72
CA TYR A 153 8.44 1.42 10.67
C TYR A 153 9.59 0.82 9.86
N GLN A 154 10.58 0.22 10.52
CA GLN A 154 11.71 -0.42 9.83
C GLN A 154 11.24 -1.53 8.89
N LEU A 155 10.29 -2.37 9.33
CA LEU A 155 9.73 -3.41 8.48
C LEU A 155 8.93 -2.83 7.31
N ILE A 156 8.17 -1.77 7.54
CA ILE A 156 7.42 -1.08 6.49
C ILE A 156 8.38 -0.50 5.45
N ASP A 157 9.42 0.17 5.87
CA ASP A 157 10.42 0.75 4.96
C ASP A 157 11.12 -0.33 4.14
N GLU A 158 11.60 -1.38 4.79
CA GLU A 158 12.26 -2.52 4.13
C GLU A 158 11.33 -3.19 3.11
N ALA A 159 10.08 -3.44 3.49
CA ALA A 159 9.08 -4.05 2.63
C ALA A 159 8.72 -3.14 1.43
N ALA A 160 8.57 -1.84 1.68
CA ALA A 160 8.29 -0.86 0.63
C ALA A 160 9.43 -0.76 -0.38
N GLN A 161 10.69 -0.77 0.08
CA GLN A 161 11.86 -0.79 -0.79
C GLN A 161 11.87 -2.06 -1.67
N ALA A 162 11.52 -3.20 -1.11
CA ALA A 162 11.43 -4.46 -1.86
C ALA A 162 10.30 -4.42 -2.90
N TRP A 163 9.14 -3.88 -2.57
CA TRP A 163 8.06 -3.65 -3.54
C TRP A 163 8.45 -2.69 -4.65
N ALA A 164 9.14 -1.60 -4.31
CA ALA A 164 9.56 -0.61 -5.30
C ALA A 164 10.43 -1.20 -6.41
N LYS A 165 11.18 -2.26 -6.12
CA LYS A 165 11.98 -3.00 -7.11
C LYS A 165 11.13 -3.89 -8.02
N LYS A 166 9.89 -4.21 -7.64
CA LYS A 166 8.98 -5.07 -8.40
C LYS A 166 7.97 -4.27 -9.23
N LEU A 167 7.74 -3.05 -8.86
CA LEU A 167 6.76 -2.14 -9.43
C LEU A 167 7.47 -0.99 -10.17
#